data_fcbb33c269d9a2ba25587e337ab6f0c2
#
_entry.id   fcbb33c269d9a2ba25587e337ab6f0c2
#
_cell.length_a   1.000
_cell.length_b   1.000
_cell.length_c   1.000
_cell.angle_alpha   90.00
_cell.angle_beta   90.00
_cell.angle_gamma   90.00
#
_symmetry.space_group_name_H-M   'P 1'
#
loop_
_entity.id
_entity.type
_entity.pdbx_description
1 polymer ?
#
loop_
_entity_poly.entity_id
_entity_poly.type
_entity_poly.pdbx_seq_one_letter_code
_entity_poly.pdbx_strand_id
1 'polypeptide(L)'
;YCLLALRNGGKQWEDRKQIFFKDKESLVASATDYDADGWDTFYALGSFAGKGSRSADLVENVQAFFLDLDIGDDVKKYATRPEAMAALKTFCKEVSLPKPIIVDSGYGLHVYWPLSEPVPVRKWQVVAAKFKGLVSSMGLRADSAVTSDAARVLRIPSMHNWKGDSKVQVNVLCDSDPVSVEDFAKVIGMASIVVPTADDGTISLFTEAMRRNNENSFKDIMMKTKSGRGCEQLKIIATDQDSTSEPMWRAGLSIAKFCNDGEI
;
A
#
# COMPACT_ATOMS: atom_id res chain seq x y z
N TYR A 1 -8.21 -10.74 11.22
CA TYR A 1 -7.52 -9.45 11.45
C TYR A 1 -6.03 -9.69 11.69
N CYS A 2 -5.17 -8.75 11.27
CA CYS A 2 -3.73 -8.88 11.47
C CYS A 2 -3.17 -7.60 12.11
N LEU A 3 -2.49 -7.76 13.23
CA LEU A 3 -1.71 -6.74 13.92
C LEU A 3 -0.24 -6.87 13.50
N LEU A 4 0.38 -5.75 13.19
CA LEU A 4 1.83 -5.62 13.10
C LEU A 4 2.29 -4.65 14.19
N ALA A 5 3.16 -5.10 15.09
CA ALA A 5 3.80 -4.25 16.08
C ALA A 5 5.30 -4.16 15.79
N LEU A 6 5.84 -2.95 15.81
CA LEU A 6 7.24 -2.64 15.52
C LEU A 6 7.84 -1.82 16.67
N ARG A 7 9.06 -2.16 17.07
CA ARG A 7 9.88 -1.35 17.97
C ARG A 7 11.20 -0.99 17.26
N ASN A 8 11.77 0.15 17.55
CA ASN A 8 13.02 0.63 16.92
C ASN A 8 12.99 0.61 15.38
N GLY A 9 11.80 0.81 14.78
CA GLY A 9 11.59 0.75 13.35
C GLY A 9 11.62 -0.68 12.78
N GLY A 10 11.57 -1.73 13.63
CA GLY A 10 11.56 -3.13 13.23
C GLY A 10 12.84 -3.57 12.52
N LYS A 11 13.99 -2.99 12.85
CA LYS A 11 15.30 -3.30 12.25
C LYS A 11 15.76 -4.71 12.57
N GLN A 12 15.53 -5.15 13.80
CA GLN A 12 15.81 -6.52 14.24
C GLN A 12 14.53 -7.35 14.16
N TRP A 13 14.66 -8.66 13.98
CA TRP A 13 13.50 -9.53 13.90
C TRP A 13 12.72 -9.61 15.22
N GLU A 14 13.39 -9.49 16.36
CA GLU A 14 12.80 -9.42 17.71
C GLU A 14 11.91 -8.19 17.88
N ASP A 15 12.21 -7.11 17.17
CA ASP A 15 11.47 -5.85 17.16
C ASP A 15 10.25 -5.87 16.22
N ARG A 16 9.88 -7.06 15.71
CA ARG A 16 8.73 -7.25 14.82
C ARG A 16 7.83 -8.33 15.35
N LYS A 17 6.54 -8.01 15.52
CA LYS A 17 5.51 -8.99 15.87
C LYS A 17 4.39 -8.89 14.84
N GLN A 18 4.01 -10.03 14.27
CA GLN A 18 2.88 -10.16 13.38
C GLN A 18 1.93 -11.19 13.95
N ILE A 19 0.73 -10.78 14.30
CA ILE A 19 -0.23 -11.60 15.05
C ILE A 19 -1.58 -11.57 14.34
N PHE A 20 -2.20 -12.74 14.21
CA PHE A 20 -3.51 -12.89 13.58
C PHE A 20 -4.60 -13.17 14.62
N PHE A 21 -5.70 -12.44 14.51
CA PHE A 21 -6.84 -12.53 15.39
C PHE A 21 -8.12 -12.88 14.61
N LYS A 22 -9.06 -13.54 15.27
CA LYS A 22 -10.38 -13.86 14.68
C LYS A 22 -11.35 -12.68 14.80
N ASP A 23 -11.19 -11.86 15.82
CA ASP A 23 -12.04 -10.73 16.14
C ASP A 23 -11.22 -9.45 16.35
N LYS A 24 -11.87 -8.31 16.20
CA LYS A 24 -11.25 -6.99 16.31
C LYS A 24 -10.95 -6.61 17.76
N GLU A 25 -11.75 -7.10 18.71
CA GLU A 25 -11.62 -6.83 20.14
C GLU A 25 -10.29 -7.36 20.66
N SER A 26 -9.94 -8.61 20.31
CA SER A 26 -8.65 -9.23 20.64
C SER A 26 -7.48 -8.50 19.98
N LEU A 27 -7.64 -8.02 18.73
CA LEU A 27 -6.62 -7.21 18.07
C LEU A 27 -6.39 -5.90 18.82
N VAL A 28 -7.46 -5.18 19.16
CA VAL A 28 -7.37 -3.88 19.85
C VAL A 28 -6.74 -4.05 21.24
N ALA A 29 -7.15 -5.07 22.02
CA ALA A 29 -6.55 -5.36 23.31
C ALA A 29 -5.04 -5.59 23.21
N SER A 30 -4.61 -6.46 22.29
CA SER A 30 -3.20 -6.72 22.05
C SER A 30 -2.44 -5.48 21.55
N ALA A 31 -3.04 -4.66 20.69
CA ALA A 31 -2.45 -3.41 20.23
C ALA A 31 -2.25 -2.40 21.38
N THR A 32 -3.21 -2.35 22.33
CA THR A 32 -3.11 -1.50 23.52
C THR A 32 -1.93 -1.91 24.40
N ASP A 33 -1.73 -3.21 24.61
CA ASP A 33 -0.61 -3.74 25.39
C ASP A 33 0.74 -3.38 24.73
N TYR A 34 0.87 -3.60 23.40
CA TYR A 34 2.06 -3.23 22.66
C TYR A 34 2.32 -1.72 22.66
N ASP A 35 1.27 -0.90 22.50
CA ASP A 35 1.41 0.55 22.55
C ASP A 35 1.86 1.04 23.93
N ALA A 36 1.34 0.46 25.02
CA ALA A 36 1.76 0.76 26.39
C ALA A 36 3.26 0.44 26.61
N ASP A 37 3.77 -0.59 25.94
CA ASP A 37 5.18 -1.01 25.98
C ASP A 37 6.07 -0.25 24.99
N GLY A 38 5.56 0.79 24.31
CA GLY A 38 6.32 1.66 23.40
C GLY A 38 6.54 1.09 22.01
N TRP A 39 5.63 0.23 21.54
CA TRP A 39 5.66 -0.29 20.17
C TRP A 39 4.75 0.52 19.24
N ASP A 40 5.22 0.78 18.03
CA ASP A 40 4.38 1.23 16.93
C ASP A 40 3.40 0.13 16.54
N THR A 41 2.11 0.40 16.55
CA THR A 41 1.08 -0.58 16.24
C THR A 41 0.34 -0.24 14.94
N PHE A 42 0.16 -1.27 14.11
CA PHE A 42 -0.49 -1.16 12.81
C PHE A 42 -1.50 -2.30 12.64
N TYR A 43 -2.58 -2.04 11.93
CA TYR A 43 -3.50 -3.08 11.51
C TYR A 43 -3.48 -3.26 10.00
N ALA A 44 -3.67 -4.48 9.54
CA ALA A 44 -3.80 -4.76 8.12
C ALA A 44 -5.21 -4.40 7.63
N LEU A 45 -5.27 -3.78 6.44
CA LEU A 45 -6.51 -3.34 5.81
C LEU A 45 -7.25 -4.47 5.08
N GLY A 46 -6.55 -5.57 4.82
CA GLY A 46 -7.12 -6.80 4.27
C GLY A 46 -7.33 -7.91 5.30
N SER A 47 -8.25 -8.82 5.01
CA SER A 47 -8.36 -10.13 5.66
C SER A 47 -7.50 -11.16 4.92
N PHE A 48 -7.01 -12.19 5.63
CA PHE A 48 -6.05 -13.15 5.09
C PHE A 48 -6.56 -14.58 5.23
N ALA A 49 -6.33 -15.39 4.19
CA ALA A 49 -6.51 -16.83 4.23
C ALA A 49 -5.43 -17.47 5.14
N GLY A 50 -5.87 -18.00 6.28
CA GLY A 50 -4.98 -18.72 7.18
C GLY A 50 -4.15 -17.84 8.10
N LYS A 51 -3.25 -18.50 8.83
CA LYS A 51 -2.38 -17.89 9.84
C LYS A 51 -0.92 -18.03 9.40
N GLY A 52 -0.14 -16.98 9.53
CA GLY A 52 1.31 -17.09 9.41
C GLY A 52 1.98 -16.08 8.47
N SER A 53 1.32 -15.60 7.44
CA SER A 53 1.90 -14.59 6.55
C SER A 53 0.88 -13.52 6.17
N ARG A 54 1.35 -12.26 6.14
CA ARG A 54 0.61 -11.11 5.60
C ARG A 54 1.09 -10.82 4.16
N SER A 55 1.17 -11.85 3.38
CA SER A 55 1.56 -11.77 1.97
C SER A 55 0.36 -11.36 1.11
N ALA A 56 0.60 -10.61 0.05
CA ALA A 56 -0.46 -10.06 -0.81
C ALA A 56 -1.30 -11.14 -1.51
N ASP A 57 -0.69 -12.31 -1.80
CA ASP A 57 -1.36 -13.47 -2.38
C ASP A 57 -2.32 -14.20 -1.42
N LEU A 58 -2.20 -13.93 -0.11
CA LEU A 58 -3.06 -14.49 0.93
C LEU A 58 -4.19 -13.55 1.34
N VAL A 59 -4.29 -12.36 0.75
CA VAL A 59 -5.41 -11.45 1.02
C VAL A 59 -6.67 -11.99 0.36
N GLU A 60 -7.72 -12.14 1.16
CA GLU A 60 -9.03 -12.58 0.68
C GLU A 60 -9.93 -11.41 0.34
N ASN A 61 -10.09 -10.47 1.27
CA ASN A 61 -10.98 -9.33 1.13
C ASN A 61 -10.33 -8.06 1.65
N VAL A 62 -10.79 -6.92 1.12
CA VAL A 62 -10.45 -5.58 1.60
C VAL A 62 -11.75 -4.80 1.81
N GLN A 63 -11.81 -3.98 2.87
CA GLN A 63 -13.05 -3.27 3.23
C GLN A 63 -12.87 -1.74 3.25
N ALA A 64 -11.88 -1.22 2.55
CA ALA A 64 -11.71 0.23 2.35
C ALA A 64 -10.88 0.52 1.10
N PHE A 65 -11.09 1.68 0.49
CA PHE A 65 -10.04 2.34 -0.30
C PHE A 65 -9.32 3.32 0.61
N PHE A 66 -8.03 3.56 0.34
CA PHE A 66 -7.22 4.36 1.27
C PHE A 66 -6.07 5.07 0.57
N LEU A 67 -5.63 6.17 1.20
CA LEU A 67 -4.44 6.94 0.84
C LEU A 67 -3.59 7.19 2.08
N ASP A 68 -2.30 7.37 1.85
CA ASP A 68 -1.34 7.85 2.84
C ASP A 68 -0.71 9.15 2.31
N LEU A 69 -0.95 10.25 3.01
CA LEU A 69 -0.42 11.58 2.66
C LEU A 69 0.63 11.95 3.70
N ASP A 70 1.88 11.83 3.32
CA ASP A 70 3.02 12.17 4.18
C ASP A 70 3.22 13.69 4.34
N ILE A 71 3.68 14.09 5.52
CA ILE A 71 4.10 15.46 5.84
C ILE A 71 5.60 15.48 6.11
N GLY A 72 6.32 16.45 5.55
CA GLY A 72 7.76 16.61 5.70
C GLY A 72 8.39 17.43 4.59
N ASP A 73 9.71 17.55 4.61
CA ASP A 73 10.47 18.46 3.74
C ASP A 73 10.78 17.89 2.34
N ASP A 74 10.29 16.68 2.01
CA ASP A 74 10.47 16.06 0.70
C ASP A 74 9.44 16.60 -0.30
N VAL A 75 9.83 16.79 -1.57
CA VAL A 75 8.95 17.28 -2.65
C VAL A 75 7.74 16.39 -2.92
N LYS A 76 7.79 15.11 -2.54
CA LYS A 76 6.69 14.15 -2.64
C LYS A 76 5.71 14.25 -1.47
N LYS A 77 6.03 15.07 -0.46
CA LYS A 77 5.24 15.26 0.75
C LYS A 77 4.60 16.62 0.77
N TYR A 78 3.69 16.82 1.69
CA TYR A 78 3.14 18.12 2.00
C TYR A 78 3.99 18.80 3.08
N ALA A 79 4.24 20.09 2.96
CA ALA A 79 5.03 20.81 3.97
C ALA A 79 4.28 20.85 5.31
N THR A 80 2.96 20.93 5.28
CA THR A 80 2.13 21.06 6.49
C THR A 80 0.85 20.23 6.41
N ARG A 81 0.28 19.90 7.58
CA ARG A 81 -1.02 19.22 7.67
C ARG A 81 -2.18 20.03 7.06
N PRO A 82 -2.29 21.36 7.27
CA PRO A 82 -3.29 22.16 6.57
C PRO A 82 -3.18 22.11 5.04
N GLU A 83 -1.97 22.08 4.48
CA GLU A 83 -1.75 21.94 3.05
C GLU A 83 -2.25 20.58 2.53
N ALA A 84 -1.90 19.48 3.21
CA ALA A 84 -2.38 18.14 2.87
C ALA A 84 -3.93 18.05 2.91
N MET A 85 -4.54 18.64 3.95
CA MET A 85 -5.99 18.69 4.09
C MET A 85 -6.67 19.52 3.01
N ALA A 86 -6.09 20.66 2.61
CA ALA A 86 -6.62 21.49 1.53
C ALA A 86 -6.56 20.76 0.19
N ALA A 87 -5.43 20.12 -0.12
CA ALA A 87 -5.25 19.32 -1.34
C ALA A 87 -6.24 18.14 -1.38
N LEU A 88 -6.40 17.40 -0.27
CA LEU A 88 -7.38 16.32 -0.16
C LEU A 88 -8.81 16.81 -0.39
N LYS A 89 -9.20 17.93 0.23
CA LYS A 89 -10.55 18.51 0.05
C LYS A 89 -10.81 18.90 -1.40
N THR A 90 -9.82 19.51 -2.06
CA THR A 90 -9.90 19.87 -3.47
C THR A 90 -10.08 18.64 -4.34
N PHE A 91 -9.24 17.63 -4.14
CA PHE A 91 -9.31 16.36 -4.84
C PHE A 91 -10.68 15.67 -4.67
N CYS A 92 -11.17 15.53 -3.43
CA CYS A 92 -12.48 14.92 -3.18
C CYS A 92 -13.62 15.70 -3.85
N LYS A 93 -13.56 17.04 -3.85
CA LYS A 93 -14.56 17.89 -4.50
C LYS A 93 -14.55 17.73 -6.02
N GLU A 94 -13.40 17.76 -6.64
CA GLU A 94 -13.26 17.66 -8.10
C GLU A 94 -13.70 16.29 -8.64
N VAL A 95 -13.40 15.21 -7.91
CA VAL A 95 -13.81 13.84 -8.25
C VAL A 95 -15.24 13.55 -7.80
N SER A 96 -15.84 14.39 -6.93
CA SER A 96 -17.12 14.12 -6.26
C SER A 96 -17.08 12.88 -5.36
N LEU A 97 -15.93 12.61 -4.73
CA LEU A 97 -15.79 11.51 -3.79
C LEU A 97 -16.62 11.75 -2.53
N PRO A 98 -17.21 10.71 -1.92
CA PRO A 98 -17.83 10.83 -0.62
C PRO A 98 -16.82 11.29 0.43
N LYS A 99 -17.31 11.84 1.53
CA LYS A 99 -16.49 12.26 2.67
C LYS A 99 -15.71 11.07 3.20
N PRO A 100 -14.36 11.16 3.35
CA PRO A 100 -13.57 10.06 3.90
C PRO A 100 -13.49 10.09 5.42
N ILE A 101 -13.10 8.98 6.03
CA ILE A 101 -12.47 8.97 7.36
C ILE A 101 -11.06 9.53 7.21
N ILE A 102 -10.66 10.42 8.11
CA ILE A 102 -9.31 11.01 8.13
C ILE A 102 -8.69 10.77 9.50
N VAL A 103 -7.52 10.18 9.50
CA VAL A 103 -6.73 9.88 10.69
C VAL A 103 -5.41 10.64 10.62
N ASP A 104 -5.10 11.42 11.66
CA ASP A 104 -3.78 11.97 11.87
C ASP A 104 -2.85 10.88 12.40
N SER A 105 -1.89 10.45 11.61
CA SER A 105 -0.93 9.40 11.97
C SER A 105 0.28 9.92 12.76
N GLY A 106 0.30 11.22 13.07
CA GLY A 106 1.41 11.94 13.70
C GLY A 106 2.34 12.65 12.71
N TYR A 107 2.71 11.99 11.62
CA TYR A 107 3.58 12.54 10.55
C TYR A 107 2.93 12.54 9.18
N GLY A 108 1.61 12.36 9.10
CA GLY A 108 0.85 12.31 7.87
C GLY A 108 -0.63 12.13 8.12
N LEU A 109 -1.38 11.95 7.05
CA LEU A 109 -2.81 11.68 7.09
C LEU A 109 -3.09 10.34 6.42
N HIS A 110 -3.69 9.42 7.15
CA HIS A 110 -4.33 8.25 6.54
C HIS A 110 -5.77 8.62 6.20
N VAL A 111 -6.16 8.34 4.99
CA VAL A 111 -7.49 8.66 4.45
C VAL A 111 -8.16 7.37 4.02
N TYR A 112 -9.41 7.15 4.46
CA TYR A 112 -10.14 5.92 4.16
C TYR A 112 -11.52 6.22 3.61
N TRP A 113 -11.93 5.44 2.62
CA TRP A 113 -13.32 5.29 2.20
C TRP A 113 -13.76 3.88 2.58
N PRO A 114 -14.41 3.71 3.74
CA PRO A 114 -14.87 2.40 4.19
C PRO A 114 -15.93 1.86 3.22
N LEU A 115 -15.88 0.55 2.99
CA LEU A 115 -16.84 -0.13 2.14
C LEU A 115 -17.92 -0.78 3.01
N SER A 116 -19.18 -0.75 2.53
CA SER A 116 -20.33 -1.32 3.23
C SER A 116 -20.21 -2.81 3.49
N GLU A 117 -19.41 -3.51 2.67
CA GLU A 117 -19.14 -4.95 2.80
C GLU A 117 -17.69 -5.28 2.43
N PRO A 118 -17.15 -6.42 2.92
CA PRO A 118 -15.87 -6.91 2.48
C PRO A 118 -15.89 -7.24 0.98
N VAL A 119 -14.91 -6.72 0.24
CA VAL A 119 -14.81 -6.90 -1.21
C VAL A 119 -13.69 -7.89 -1.52
N PRO A 120 -13.95 -8.96 -2.31
CA PRO A 120 -12.91 -9.88 -2.76
C PRO A 120 -11.73 -9.14 -3.38
N VAL A 121 -10.50 -9.52 -2.99
CA VAL A 121 -9.28 -8.80 -3.34
C VAL A 121 -9.14 -8.55 -4.84
N ARG A 122 -9.51 -9.51 -5.69
CA ARG A 122 -9.45 -9.34 -7.15
C ARG A 122 -10.35 -8.22 -7.65
N LYS A 123 -11.59 -8.10 -7.12
CA LYS A 123 -12.52 -7.02 -7.45
C LYS A 123 -12.01 -5.68 -6.93
N TRP A 124 -11.54 -5.66 -5.68
CA TRP A 124 -10.97 -4.48 -5.06
C TRP A 124 -9.76 -3.94 -5.85
N GLN A 125 -8.84 -4.81 -6.28
CA GLN A 125 -7.63 -4.43 -7.01
C GLN A 125 -7.92 -3.69 -8.32
N VAL A 126 -8.96 -4.09 -9.05
CA VAL A 126 -9.39 -3.42 -10.29
C VAL A 126 -9.76 -1.96 -10.02
N VAL A 127 -10.56 -1.73 -8.97
CA VAL A 127 -10.99 -0.38 -8.58
C VAL A 127 -9.82 0.42 -7.99
N ALA A 128 -9.01 -0.20 -7.13
CA ALA A 128 -7.85 0.43 -6.50
C ALA A 128 -6.79 0.88 -7.53
N ALA A 129 -6.57 0.09 -8.59
CA ALA A 129 -5.66 0.45 -9.69
C ALA A 129 -6.17 1.69 -10.44
N LYS A 130 -7.47 1.76 -10.75
CA LYS A 130 -8.09 2.94 -11.37
C LYS A 130 -8.00 4.16 -10.45
N PHE A 131 -8.29 3.97 -9.17
CA PHE A 131 -8.20 5.04 -8.15
C PHE A 131 -6.77 5.58 -8.03
N LYS A 132 -5.77 4.71 -7.96
CA LYS A 132 -4.34 5.07 -7.97
C LYS A 132 -3.98 5.93 -9.18
N GLY A 133 -4.42 5.52 -10.38
CA GLY A 133 -4.20 6.28 -11.61
C GLY A 133 -4.83 7.68 -11.56
N LEU A 134 -6.04 7.78 -11.02
CA LEU A 134 -6.75 9.05 -10.84
C LEU A 134 -6.02 9.97 -9.84
N VAL A 135 -5.62 9.45 -8.67
CA VAL A 135 -4.84 10.18 -7.66
C VAL A 135 -3.57 10.77 -8.28
N SER A 136 -2.84 9.95 -9.05
CA SER A 136 -1.60 10.37 -9.73
C SER A 136 -1.87 11.43 -10.80
N SER A 137 -2.88 11.25 -11.65
CA SER A 137 -3.20 12.17 -12.75
C SER A 137 -3.67 13.55 -12.28
N MET A 138 -4.26 13.61 -11.09
CA MET A 138 -4.71 14.86 -10.47
C MET A 138 -3.65 15.51 -9.57
N GLY A 139 -2.47 14.90 -9.47
CA GLY A 139 -1.33 15.47 -8.73
C GLY A 139 -1.47 15.47 -7.21
N LEU A 140 -2.39 14.66 -6.64
CA LEU A 140 -2.46 14.49 -5.20
C LEU A 140 -1.22 13.72 -4.72
N ARG A 141 -0.45 14.32 -3.81
CA ARG A 141 0.78 13.71 -3.26
C ARG A 141 0.42 12.64 -2.22
N ALA A 142 0.05 11.46 -2.69
CA ALA A 142 -0.18 10.27 -1.88
C ALA A 142 0.87 9.20 -2.20
N ASP A 143 1.23 8.38 -1.21
CA ASP A 143 2.12 7.24 -1.46
C ASP A 143 1.44 6.24 -2.40
N SER A 144 1.88 6.22 -3.64
CA SER A 144 1.31 5.38 -4.69
C SER A 144 1.51 3.88 -4.43
N ALA A 145 2.49 3.48 -3.61
CA ALA A 145 2.69 2.10 -3.22
C ALA A 145 1.60 1.65 -2.21
N VAL A 146 1.06 2.58 -1.42
CA VAL A 146 0.00 2.32 -0.45
C VAL A 146 -1.34 2.09 -1.13
N THR A 147 -1.74 2.97 -2.04
CA THR A 147 -3.10 3.09 -2.59
C THR A 147 -3.65 1.79 -3.21
N SER A 148 -2.82 0.92 -3.73
CA SER A 148 -3.23 -0.35 -4.37
C SER A 148 -2.63 -1.60 -3.72
N ASP A 149 -2.02 -1.47 -2.54
CA ASP A 149 -1.46 -2.60 -1.78
C ASP A 149 -2.53 -3.20 -0.86
N ALA A 150 -3.14 -4.31 -1.27
CA ALA A 150 -4.15 -5.01 -0.49
C ALA A 150 -3.63 -5.58 0.85
N ALA A 151 -2.32 -5.80 0.98
CA ALA A 151 -1.67 -6.28 2.20
C ALA A 151 -1.15 -5.12 3.09
N ARG A 152 -1.54 -3.87 2.79
CA ARG A 152 -1.08 -2.70 3.53
C ARG A 152 -1.46 -2.73 4.99
N VAL A 153 -0.57 -2.21 5.82
CA VAL A 153 -0.85 -1.88 7.22
C VAL A 153 -0.80 -0.38 7.41
N LEU A 154 -1.69 0.15 8.22
CA LEU A 154 -1.71 1.54 8.66
C LEU A 154 -1.84 1.61 10.18
N ARG A 155 -1.48 2.75 10.76
CA ARG A 155 -1.50 2.94 12.23
C ARG A 155 -2.89 2.83 12.81
N ILE A 156 -2.99 2.23 13.98
CA ILE A 156 -4.25 2.08 14.71
C ILE A 156 -4.61 3.42 15.38
N PRO A 157 -5.80 3.97 15.13
CA PRO A 157 -6.30 5.13 15.85
C PRO A 157 -6.34 4.90 17.36
N SER A 158 -6.18 5.96 18.13
CA SER A 158 -6.11 5.99 19.60
C SER A 158 -4.83 5.40 20.21
N MET A 159 -3.95 4.80 19.41
CA MET A 159 -2.60 4.38 19.80
C MET A 159 -1.59 5.51 19.52
N HIS A 160 -0.31 5.26 19.75
CA HIS A 160 0.74 6.25 19.53
C HIS A 160 1.63 5.91 18.34
N ASN A 161 2.16 6.94 17.72
CA ASN A 161 3.28 6.88 16.80
C ASN A 161 4.55 7.12 17.60
N TRP A 162 5.37 6.08 17.72
CA TRP A 162 6.63 6.08 18.48
C TRP A 162 7.84 6.42 17.59
N LYS A 163 7.59 6.82 16.32
CA LYS A 163 8.64 7.25 15.41
C LYS A 163 9.16 8.63 15.83
N GLY A 164 10.45 8.70 16.20
CA GLY A 164 11.09 9.96 16.64
C GLY A 164 11.30 10.03 18.15
N ASP A 165 11.63 11.22 18.66
CA ASP A 165 12.04 11.43 20.04
C ASP A 165 10.87 11.52 21.03
N SER A 166 9.64 11.65 20.53
CA SER A 166 8.44 11.74 21.36
C SER A 166 7.28 10.95 20.75
N LYS A 167 6.48 10.35 21.61
CA LYS A 167 5.24 9.70 21.18
C LYS A 167 4.21 10.74 20.74
N VAL A 168 3.54 10.48 19.62
CA VAL A 168 2.45 11.30 19.09
C VAL A 168 1.19 10.46 18.99
N GLN A 169 0.08 10.94 19.55
CA GLN A 169 -1.17 10.21 19.48
C GLN A 169 -1.73 10.17 18.05
N VAL A 170 -2.23 9.00 17.65
CA VAL A 170 -2.92 8.79 16.36
C VAL A 170 -4.40 9.10 16.56
N ASN A 171 -4.91 10.13 15.90
CA ASN A 171 -6.24 10.65 16.16
C ASN A 171 -7.16 10.58 14.94
N VAL A 172 -8.42 10.20 15.13
CA VAL A 172 -9.46 10.35 14.11
C VAL A 172 -9.85 11.84 14.06
N LEU A 173 -9.64 12.47 12.90
CA LEU A 173 -10.02 13.87 12.66
C LEU A 173 -11.40 14.01 12.04
N CYS A 174 -11.84 13.00 11.32
CA CYS A 174 -13.08 13.02 10.56
C CYS A 174 -13.61 11.60 10.41
N ASP A 175 -14.89 11.39 10.62
CA ASP A 175 -15.59 10.13 10.44
C ASP A 175 -16.55 10.22 9.24
N SER A 176 -16.94 9.06 8.67
CA SER A 176 -17.82 8.98 7.52
C SER A 176 -18.56 7.65 7.45
N ASP A 177 -19.69 7.64 6.74
CA ASP A 177 -20.45 6.45 6.45
C ASP A 177 -19.76 5.58 5.37
N PRO A 178 -19.96 4.25 5.42
CA PRO A 178 -19.48 3.36 4.37
C PRO A 178 -20.19 3.59 3.03
N VAL A 179 -19.48 3.30 1.94
CA VAL A 179 -19.98 3.39 0.56
C VAL A 179 -19.90 2.00 -0.11
N SER A 180 -20.78 1.72 -1.09
CA SER A 180 -20.66 0.50 -1.88
C SER A 180 -19.45 0.59 -2.82
N VAL A 181 -18.85 -0.56 -3.14
CA VAL A 181 -17.72 -0.59 -4.10
C VAL A 181 -18.16 -0.13 -5.48
N GLU A 182 -19.41 -0.38 -5.87
CA GLU A 182 -20.01 0.05 -7.14
C GLU A 182 -20.15 1.58 -7.21
N ASP A 183 -20.67 2.21 -6.15
CA ASP A 183 -20.81 3.67 -6.10
C ASP A 183 -19.45 4.35 -6.09
N PHE A 184 -18.48 3.82 -5.33
CA PHE A 184 -17.11 4.33 -5.36
C PHE A 184 -16.50 4.22 -6.76
N ALA A 185 -16.63 3.05 -7.41
CA ALA A 185 -16.13 2.81 -8.77
C ALA A 185 -16.75 3.77 -9.79
N LYS A 186 -18.08 3.99 -9.70
CA LYS A 186 -18.81 4.93 -10.55
C LYS A 186 -18.29 6.36 -10.40
N VAL A 187 -18.07 6.81 -9.17
CA VAL A 187 -17.56 8.17 -8.88
C VAL A 187 -16.17 8.39 -9.48
N ILE A 188 -15.29 7.39 -9.45
CA ILE A 188 -13.96 7.47 -10.09
C ILE A 188 -13.97 7.19 -11.61
N GLY A 189 -15.13 7.20 -12.24
CA GLY A 189 -15.29 7.10 -13.69
C GLY A 189 -15.24 5.68 -14.26
N MET A 190 -15.65 4.67 -13.49
CA MET A 190 -15.83 3.30 -13.97
C MET A 190 -17.32 3.03 -14.26
N ALA A 191 -17.64 2.64 -15.48
CA ALA A 191 -19.01 2.25 -15.86
C ALA A 191 -19.41 0.88 -15.26
N SER A 192 -18.45 -0.01 -15.11
CA SER A 192 -18.62 -1.34 -14.50
C SER A 192 -17.28 -1.86 -13.96
N ILE A 193 -17.36 -2.78 -12.98
CA ILE A 193 -16.18 -3.46 -12.43
C ILE A 193 -16.07 -4.82 -13.14
N VAL A 194 -15.15 -4.90 -14.09
CA VAL A 194 -14.84 -6.15 -14.80
C VAL A 194 -13.65 -6.83 -14.13
N VAL A 195 -13.90 -7.96 -13.48
CA VAL A 195 -12.84 -8.77 -12.85
C VAL A 195 -12.33 -9.76 -13.89
N PRO A 196 -11.03 -9.73 -14.25
CA PRO A 196 -10.47 -10.68 -15.20
C PRO A 196 -10.62 -12.13 -14.68
N THR A 197 -11.13 -13.03 -15.53
CA THR A 197 -11.21 -14.46 -15.23
C THR A 197 -9.91 -15.16 -15.62
N ALA A 198 -9.55 -16.23 -14.92
CA ALA A 198 -8.28 -16.93 -15.14
C ALA A 198 -8.14 -17.57 -16.54
N ASP A 199 -9.26 -17.71 -17.28
CA ASP A 199 -9.36 -18.54 -18.48
C ASP A 199 -9.35 -17.77 -19.83
N ASP A 200 -9.42 -16.43 -19.85
CA ASP A 200 -9.67 -15.69 -21.10
C ASP A 200 -8.47 -14.90 -21.66
N GLY A 201 -7.26 -15.17 -21.20
CA GLY A 201 -6.08 -14.40 -21.63
C GLY A 201 -6.06 -12.95 -21.09
N THR A 202 -7.11 -12.51 -20.40
CA THR A 202 -7.24 -11.14 -19.84
C THR A 202 -6.27 -10.91 -18.69
N ILE A 203 -5.77 -11.98 -18.05
CA ILE A 203 -4.63 -11.88 -17.11
C ILE A 203 -3.42 -11.30 -17.82
N SER A 204 -3.20 -11.64 -19.08
CA SER A 204 -2.15 -11.04 -19.91
C SER A 204 -2.37 -9.54 -20.10
N LEU A 205 -3.60 -9.09 -20.40
CA LEU A 205 -3.93 -7.68 -20.59
C LEU A 205 -3.90 -6.88 -19.28
N PHE A 206 -4.34 -7.49 -18.17
CA PHE A 206 -4.26 -6.86 -16.84
C PHE A 206 -2.80 -6.75 -16.36
N THR A 207 -2.02 -7.81 -16.53
CA THR A 207 -0.58 -7.82 -16.25
C THR A 207 0.14 -6.83 -17.17
N GLU A 208 -0.29 -6.69 -18.41
CA GLU A 208 0.25 -5.72 -19.36
C GLU A 208 -0.18 -4.28 -19.07
N ALA A 209 -1.40 -4.04 -18.59
CA ALA A 209 -1.83 -2.73 -18.10
C ALA A 209 -1.10 -2.33 -16.81
N MET A 210 -0.84 -3.28 -15.90
CA MET A 210 0.01 -3.07 -14.73
C MET A 210 1.48 -2.84 -15.12
N ARG A 211 1.98 -3.48 -16.19
CA ARG A 211 3.30 -3.22 -16.77
C ARG A 211 3.40 -1.82 -17.37
N ARG A 212 2.39 -1.38 -18.13
CA ARG A 212 2.35 -0.04 -18.74
C ARG A 212 2.30 1.09 -17.72
N ASN A 213 1.77 0.85 -16.53
CA ASN A 213 1.78 1.81 -15.42
C ASN A 213 3.06 1.74 -14.56
N ASN A 214 3.95 0.78 -14.79
CA ASN A 214 5.26 0.72 -14.17
C ASN A 214 6.25 1.38 -15.13
N GLU A 215 6.62 2.62 -14.86
CA GLU A 215 7.64 3.40 -15.61
C GLU A 215 9.07 2.83 -15.45
N ASN A 216 9.22 1.62 -14.95
CA ASN A 216 10.51 0.98 -14.74
C ASN A 216 10.96 0.24 -16.00
N SER A 217 11.93 0.83 -16.70
CA SER A 217 12.70 0.16 -17.74
C SER A 217 13.81 -0.69 -17.10
N PHE A 218 13.92 -1.94 -17.55
CA PHE A 218 15.04 -2.81 -17.12
C PHE A 218 16.38 -2.21 -17.51
N LYS A 219 16.45 -1.54 -18.65
CA LYS A 219 17.62 -0.82 -19.12
C LYS A 219 18.03 0.29 -18.15
N ASP A 220 17.08 1.04 -17.61
CA ASP A 220 17.33 2.10 -16.62
C ASP A 220 17.80 1.52 -15.28
N ILE A 221 17.19 0.41 -14.85
CA ILE A 221 17.62 -0.33 -13.66
C ILE A 221 19.07 -0.79 -13.83
N MET A 222 19.42 -1.34 -15.01
CA MET A 222 20.77 -1.80 -15.31
C MET A 222 21.77 -0.64 -15.40
N MET A 223 21.40 0.50 -15.99
CA MET A 223 22.26 1.70 -16.00
C MET A 223 22.54 2.21 -14.57
N LYS A 224 21.54 2.31 -13.72
CA LYS A 224 21.70 2.69 -12.31
C LYS A 224 22.59 1.69 -11.57
N THR A 225 22.41 0.39 -11.83
CA THR A 225 23.21 -0.69 -11.26
C THR A 225 24.68 -0.58 -11.65
N LYS A 226 24.97 -0.38 -12.93
CA LYS A 226 26.34 -0.19 -13.45
C LYS A 226 27.02 1.07 -12.88
N SER A 227 26.25 2.12 -12.58
CA SER A 227 26.76 3.36 -11.96
C SER A 227 26.93 3.27 -10.43
N GLY A 228 26.74 2.11 -9.82
CA GLY A 228 26.87 1.90 -8.37
C GLY A 228 25.72 2.43 -7.53
N ARG A 229 24.59 2.82 -8.15
CA ARG A 229 23.38 3.34 -7.48
C ARG A 229 22.19 2.40 -7.56
N GLY A 230 22.39 1.16 -8.02
CA GLY A 230 21.35 0.15 -8.20
C GLY A 230 21.54 -1.07 -7.32
N CYS A 231 21.03 -2.21 -7.80
CA CYS A 231 21.04 -3.48 -7.07
C CYS A 231 22.37 -4.20 -7.26
N GLU A 232 23.13 -4.44 -6.17
CA GLU A 232 24.42 -5.14 -6.23
C GLU A 232 24.26 -6.58 -6.75
N GLN A 233 23.15 -7.24 -6.47
CA GLN A 233 22.86 -8.59 -6.98
C GLN A 233 22.69 -8.60 -8.51
N LEU A 234 21.98 -7.62 -9.07
CA LEU A 234 21.88 -7.47 -10.53
C LEU A 234 23.22 -7.13 -11.17
N LYS A 235 24.10 -6.42 -10.46
CA LYS A 235 25.44 -6.14 -10.93
C LYS A 235 26.26 -7.44 -11.03
N ILE A 236 26.21 -8.30 -10.01
CA ILE A 236 26.88 -9.61 -10.02
C ILE A 236 26.36 -10.46 -11.19
N ILE A 237 25.03 -10.57 -11.37
CA ILE A 237 24.43 -11.31 -12.50
C ILE A 237 24.94 -10.77 -13.84
N ALA A 238 25.11 -9.46 -13.98
CA ALA A 238 25.53 -8.83 -15.24
C ALA A 238 27.04 -8.93 -15.52
N THR A 239 27.87 -9.08 -14.48
CA THR A 239 29.35 -9.06 -14.59
C THR A 239 30.00 -10.43 -14.43
N ASP A 240 29.33 -11.37 -13.76
CA ASP A 240 29.87 -12.69 -13.48
C ASP A 240 28.75 -13.75 -13.53
N GLN A 241 28.32 -14.07 -14.76
CA GLN A 241 27.24 -15.00 -15.00
C GLN A 241 27.58 -16.44 -14.61
N ASP A 242 28.84 -16.83 -14.74
CA ASP A 242 29.28 -18.20 -14.50
C ASP A 242 29.29 -18.56 -12.99
N SER A 243 29.49 -17.57 -12.12
CA SER A 243 29.44 -17.75 -10.67
C SER A 243 28.03 -17.52 -10.07
N THR A 244 27.07 -17.08 -10.89
CA THR A 244 25.74 -16.76 -10.41
C THR A 244 24.91 -18.01 -10.17
N SER A 245 24.43 -18.21 -8.93
CA SER A 245 23.59 -19.35 -8.57
C SER A 245 22.23 -19.30 -9.28
N GLU A 246 21.63 -20.48 -9.57
CA GLU A 246 20.33 -20.57 -10.24
C GLU A 246 19.20 -19.76 -9.55
N PRO A 247 19.07 -19.74 -8.20
CA PRO A 247 18.07 -18.89 -7.55
C PRO A 247 18.29 -17.40 -7.79
N MET A 248 19.53 -16.93 -7.87
CA MET A 248 19.85 -15.53 -8.16
C MET A 248 19.55 -15.18 -9.61
N TRP A 249 19.83 -16.08 -10.54
CA TRP A 249 19.42 -15.95 -11.95
C TRP A 249 17.91 -15.82 -12.10
N ARG A 250 17.15 -16.70 -11.44
CA ARG A 250 15.67 -16.64 -11.47
C ARG A 250 15.14 -15.32 -10.91
N ALA A 251 15.76 -14.81 -9.85
CA ALA A 251 15.40 -13.50 -9.29
C ALA A 251 15.66 -12.37 -10.28
N GLY A 252 16.80 -12.37 -10.97
CA GLY A 252 17.14 -11.38 -12.01
C GLY A 252 16.17 -11.42 -13.20
N LEU A 253 15.87 -12.60 -13.70
CA LEU A 253 14.89 -12.81 -14.78
C LEU A 253 13.48 -12.36 -14.37
N SER A 254 13.09 -12.57 -13.09
CA SER A 254 11.81 -12.11 -12.58
C SER A 254 11.73 -10.57 -12.59
N ILE A 255 12.81 -9.87 -12.23
CA ILE A 255 12.85 -8.40 -12.29
C ILE A 255 12.74 -7.93 -13.76
N ALA A 256 13.49 -8.53 -14.68
CA ALA A 256 13.41 -8.20 -16.10
C ALA A 256 11.99 -8.39 -16.65
N LYS A 257 11.36 -9.51 -16.34
CA LYS A 257 9.98 -9.85 -16.80
C LYS A 257 8.93 -8.81 -16.37
N PHE A 258 9.14 -8.09 -15.27
CA PHE A 258 8.23 -7.05 -14.78
C PHE A 258 8.57 -5.65 -15.30
N CYS A 259 9.58 -5.49 -16.15
CA CYS A 259 9.94 -4.23 -16.78
C CYS A 259 9.34 -4.09 -18.18
N ASN A 260 9.16 -2.85 -18.65
CA ASN A 260 8.52 -2.56 -19.96
C ASN A 260 9.35 -3.04 -21.15
N ASP A 261 10.66 -3.18 -20.98
CA ASP A 261 11.66 -3.59 -21.98
C ASP A 261 12.37 -4.90 -21.61
N GLY A 262 11.74 -5.72 -20.78
CA GLY A 262 12.30 -6.96 -20.27
C GLY A 262 12.04 -8.19 -21.14
N GLU A 263 11.76 -8.03 -22.42
CA GLU A 263 11.76 -9.15 -23.40
C GLU A 263 13.20 -9.62 -23.58
N ILE A 264 13.47 -10.84 -23.08
CA ILE A 264 14.73 -11.57 -23.21
C ILE A 264 14.52 -12.69 -24.22
#